data_a7211d9ac81314dad0d561b703865dfa
#
_entry.id   a7211d9ac81314dad0d561b703865dfa
#
_cell.length_a   1.000
_cell.length_b   1.000
_cell.length_c   1.000
_cell.angle_alpha   90.00
_cell.angle_beta   90.00
_cell.angle_gamma   90.00
#
_symmetry.space_group_name_H-M   'P 1'
#
loop_
_entity.id
_entity.type
_entity.pdbx_description
1 polymer ?
#
loop_
_entity_poly.entity_id
_entity_poly.type
_entity_poly.pdbx_seq_one_letter_code
_entity_poly.pdbx_strand_id
1 'polypeptide(L)'
;MESVLVTGASGFIGSFIVEEALRRGFGVWAGIRSSSSREYLQDRKIHFLELDFAHPNELRAQLSGHKGTYSKFDYIIHCAGVTKCVDKSDFERVNYLQTKYFIDTLRELNMIPKQFIFISTLSVFGPIREKTYTPITEEDTPMPNTAYGLSKLKAEIYLQSIPGFPYVIYRPTGVYGPREKDYFLMAKSIRQHTDFSVGFRRQDLTFVYVKDIVQAVFLGIEKQVSCRTYFLADGKVYRSRAFSDLIRKELGNPFVIRLRCPLIILKVVSLLAEYWAKRRNTTSTLNSDKYRIMKQ
;
A
#
# COMPACT_ATOMS: atom_id res chain seq x y z
N MET A 1 24.22 1.13 16.14
CA MET A 1 22.80 1.48 15.89
C MET A 1 22.41 0.79 14.60
N GLU A 2 21.36 -0.04 14.61
CA GLU A 2 20.89 -0.68 13.38
C GLU A 2 20.23 0.34 12.48
N SER A 3 20.40 0.15 11.16
CA SER A 3 19.96 1.07 10.12
C SER A 3 18.74 0.54 9.36
N VAL A 4 17.78 1.41 9.07
CA VAL A 4 16.60 1.07 8.29
C VAL A 4 16.40 2.05 7.13
N LEU A 5 16.22 1.52 5.93
CA LEU A 5 15.75 2.26 4.77
C LEU A 5 14.25 2.03 4.61
N VAL A 6 13.48 3.12 4.61
CA VAL A 6 12.04 3.09 4.29
C VAL A 6 11.84 3.73 2.93
N THR A 7 11.53 2.95 1.91
CA THR A 7 11.15 3.51 0.60
C THR A 7 9.67 3.88 0.59
N GLY A 8 9.29 4.90 -0.19
CA GLY A 8 7.94 5.45 -0.10
C GLY A 8 7.66 6.12 1.25
N ALA A 9 8.71 6.59 1.91
CA ALA A 9 8.69 7.19 3.24
C ALA A 9 7.73 8.38 3.38
N SER A 10 7.54 9.16 2.32
CA SER A 10 6.59 10.29 2.29
C SER A 10 5.12 9.89 2.15
N GLY A 11 4.86 8.60 1.93
CA GLY A 11 3.51 8.05 1.79
C GLY A 11 2.81 7.80 3.12
N PHE A 12 1.54 7.38 3.05
CA PHE A 12 0.70 7.12 4.22
C PHE A 12 1.35 6.11 5.19
N ILE A 13 1.58 4.88 4.76
CA ILE A 13 2.16 3.84 5.64
C ILE A 13 3.63 4.14 5.95
N GLY A 14 4.41 4.53 4.93
CA GLY A 14 5.85 4.78 5.07
C GLY A 14 6.17 5.84 6.11
N SER A 15 5.39 6.93 6.19
CA SER A 15 5.63 7.98 7.17
C SER A 15 5.43 7.52 8.63
N PHE A 16 4.46 6.66 8.90
CA PHE A 16 4.28 6.06 10.23
C PHE A 16 5.40 5.07 10.58
N ILE A 17 5.92 4.33 9.59
CA ILE A 17 7.06 3.44 9.79
C ILE A 17 8.32 4.24 10.14
N VAL A 18 8.56 5.37 9.46
CA VAL A 18 9.68 6.28 9.78
C VAL A 18 9.59 6.79 11.22
N GLU A 19 8.42 7.28 11.64
CA GLU A 19 8.19 7.76 13.01
C GLU A 19 8.47 6.66 14.04
N GLU A 20 7.97 5.46 13.83
CA GLU A 20 8.17 4.35 14.75
C GLU A 20 9.63 3.86 14.77
N ALA A 21 10.31 3.84 13.61
CA ALA A 21 11.72 3.50 13.53
C ALA A 21 12.59 4.46 14.37
N LEU A 22 12.33 5.77 14.27
CA LEU A 22 13.00 6.77 15.11
C LEU A 22 12.71 6.56 16.60
N ARG A 23 11.45 6.28 16.97
CA ARG A 23 11.04 6.02 18.35
C ARG A 23 11.74 4.81 18.94
N ARG A 24 12.03 3.80 18.12
CA ARG A 24 12.76 2.57 18.50
C ARG A 24 14.28 2.73 18.49
N GLY A 25 14.80 3.89 18.09
CA GLY A 25 16.21 4.19 18.11
C GLY A 25 17.00 3.65 16.93
N PHE A 26 16.36 3.37 15.79
CA PHE A 26 17.06 3.04 14.55
C PHE A 26 17.71 4.27 13.91
N GLY A 27 18.81 4.06 13.17
CA GLY A 27 19.29 5.02 12.18
C GLY A 27 18.37 4.97 10.96
N VAL A 28 17.62 6.05 10.68
CA VAL A 28 16.53 6.04 9.71
C VAL A 28 16.91 6.78 8.43
N TRP A 29 16.80 6.09 7.30
CA TRP A 29 16.89 6.66 5.96
C TRP A 29 15.51 6.65 5.30
N ALA A 30 15.02 7.84 4.98
CA ALA A 30 13.80 8.03 4.19
C ALA A 30 14.14 8.02 2.71
N GLY A 31 13.80 6.92 2.04
CA GLY A 31 13.92 6.79 0.58
C GLY A 31 12.78 7.54 -0.10
N ILE A 32 13.11 8.65 -0.77
CA ILE A 32 12.16 9.57 -1.40
C ILE A 32 12.58 9.89 -2.83
N ARG A 33 11.67 10.42 -3.64
CA ARG A 33 11.99 11.09 -4.91
C ARG A 33 12.26 12.57 -4.66
N SER A 34 12.98 13.25 -5.53
CA SER A 34 13.24 14.70 -5.45
C SER A 34 11.93 15.52 -5.29
N SER A 35 10.84 15.10 -5.95
CA SER A 35 9.53 15.73 -5.89
C SER A 35 8.65 15.33 -4.70
N SER A 36 9.13 14.49 -3.78
CA SER A 36 8.33 13.99 -2.66
C SER A 36 8.09 15.07 -1.61
N SER A 37 6.84 15.18 -1.13
CA SER A 37 6.54 16.00 0.05
C SER A 37 7.25 15.47 1.28
N ARG A 38 7.76 16.36 2.12
CA ARG A 38 8.35 16.04 3.42
C ARG A 38 7.44 16.42 4.58
N GLU A 39 6.16 16.64 4.33
CA GLU A 39 5.17 17.10 5.32
C GLU A 39 5.17 16.27 6.62
N TYR A 40 5.30 14.95 6.48
CA TYR A 40 5.32 14.01 7.62
C TYR A 40 6.73 13.53 8.00
N LEU A 41 7.79 14.14 7.45
CA LEU A 41 9.18 13.75 7.64
C LEU A 41 10.00 14.94 8.19
N GLN A 42 9.55 15.49 9.33
CA GLN A 42 10.09 16.73 9.89
C GLN A 42 11.19 16.53 10.96
N ASP A 43 11.35 15.30 11.47
CA ASP A 43 12.37 15.02 12.49
C ASP A 43 13.78 15.18 11.89
N ARG A 44 14.64 15.92 12.59
CA ARG A 44 16.03 16.19 12.14
C ARG A 44 16.94 14.96 12.14
N LYS A 45 16.53 13.88 12.79
CA LYS A 45 17.26 12.60 12.80
C LYS A 45 17.04 11.77 11.55
N ILE A 46 16.13 12.19 10.65
CA ILE A 46 15.86 11.49 9.39
C ILE A 46 16.97 11.84 8.41
N HIS A 47 17.66 10.82 7.92
CA HIS A 47 18.53 10.93 6.76
C HIS A 47 17.69 10.76 5.50
N PHE A 48 17.80 11.66 4.54
CA PHE A 48 17.13 11.58 3.27
C PHE A 48 18.01 10.92 2.22
N LEU A 49 17.48 9.92 1.52
CA LEU A 49 18.11 9.28 0.39
C LEU A 49 17.20 9.42 -0.84
N GLU A 50 17.67 10.16 -1.84
CA GLU A 50 16.94 10.22 -3.10
C GLU A 50 17.14 8.91 -3.87
N LEU A 51 16.03 8.32 -4.32
CA LEU A 51 16.02 7.06 -5.05
C LEU A 51 15.14 7.20 -6.30
N ASP A 52 15.79 7.12 -7.45
CA ASP A 52 15.11 7.14 -8.74
C ASP A 52 14.93 5.71 -9.28
N PHE A 53 13.83 5.10 -8.88
CA PHE A 53 13.47 3.75 -9.33
C PHE A 53 13.12 3.66 -10.82
N ALA A 54 12.87 4.78 -11.49
CA ALA A 54 12.53 4.80 -12.92
C ALA A 54 13.77 4.65 -13.81
N HIS A 55 14.95 5.06 -13.32
CA HIS A 55 16.21 5.06 -14.05
C HIS A 55 17.23 4.15 -13.34
N PRO A 56 17.41 2.89 -13.78
CA PRO A 56 18.26 1.91 -13.10
C PRO A 56 19.70 2.37 -12.87
N ASN A 57 20.28 3.12 -13.82
CA ASN A 57 21.65 3.65 -13.68
C ASN A 57 21.75 4.70 -12.57
N GLU A 58 20.77 5.59 -12.47
CA GLU A 58 20.69 6.59 -11.39
C GLU A 58 20.49 5.92 -10.03
N LEU A 59 19.56 4.97 -9.95
CA LEU A 59 19.33 4.18 -8.75
C LEU A 59 20.63 3.48 -8.28
N ARG A 60 21.37 2.87 -9.23
CA ARG A 60 22.64 2.23 -8.94
C ARG A 60 23.67 3.21 -8.41
N ALA A 61 23.81 4.40 -9.03
CA ALA A 61 24.73 5.44 -8.59
C ALA A 61 24.38 5.93 -7.17
N GLN A 62 23.10 6.17 -6.91
CA GLN A 62 22.60 6.62 -5.60
C GLN A 62 22.88 5.59 -4.49
N LEU A 63 22.62 4.31 -4.74
CA LEU A 63 22.89 3.23 -3.78
C LEU A 63 24.41 2.99 -3.60
N SER A 64 25.20 3.08 -4.67
CA SER A 64 26.66 2.97 -4.58
C SER A 64 27.25 4.10 -3.76
N GLY A 65 26.80 5.33 -3.96
CA GLY A 65 27.22 6.49 -3.18
C GLY A 65 26.89 6.32 -1.69
N HIS A 66 25.69 5.84 -1.38
CA HIS A 66 25.31 5.52 -0.01
C HIS A 66 26.24 4.45 0.60
N LYS A 67 26.46 3.35 -0.12
CA LYS A 67 27.33 2.25 0.33
C LYS A 67 28.75 2.72 0.64
N GLY A 68 29.30 3.60 -0.18
CA GLY A 68 30.62 4.16 0.00
C GLY A 68 30.78 4.97 1.28
N THR A 69 29.68 5.58 1.77
CA THR A 69 29.68 6.46 2.94
C THR A 69 29.21 5.75 4.22
N TYR A 70 28.16 4.93 4.14
CA TYR A 70 27.43 4.39 5.32
C TYR A 70 27.35 2.86 5.36
N SER A 71 27.90 2.13 4.36
CA SER A 71 27.74 0.69 4.26
C SER A 71 26.31 0.28 3.79
N LYS A 72 25.88 -0.96 4.07
CA LYS A 72 24.54 -1.44 3.73
C LYS A 72 23.54 -1.20 4.85
N PHE A 73 22.25 -1.18 4.52
CA PHE A 73 21.17 -1.14 5.50
C PHE A 73 21.00 -2.49 6.20
N ASP A 74 20.71 -2.47 7.50
CA ASP A 74 20.32 -3.69 8.22
C ASP A 74 18.94 -4.16 7.78
N TYR A 75 18.00 -3.23 7.63
CA TYR A 75 16.62 -3.50 7.24
C TYR A 75 16.20 -2.58 6.10
N ILE A 76 15.40 -3.12 5.17
CA ILE A 76 14.76 -2.33 4.13
C ILE A 76 13.25 -2.59 4.20
N ILE A 77 12.46 -1.52 4.35
CA ILE A 77 11.00 -1.58 4.34
C ILE A 77 10.52 -0.91 3.07
N HIS A 78 10.05 -1.72 2.13
CA HIS A 78 9.66 -1.25 0.80
C HIS A 78 8.16 -0.96 0.75
N CYS A 79 7.80 0.32 0.95
CA CYS A 79 6.44 0.84 0.83
C CYS A 79 6.23 1.62 -0.48
N ALA A 80 7.27 1.82 -1.29
CA ALA A 80 7.15 2.52 -2.55
C ALA A 80 6.22 1.77 -3.51
N GLY A 81 5.33 2.51 -4.14
CA GLY A 81 4.35 1.99 -5.09
C GLY A 81 3.24 2.99 -5.34
N VAL A 82 2.37 2.67 -6.29
CA VAL A 82 1.20 3.47 -6.65
C VAL A 82 -0.06 2.63 -6.52
N THR A 83 -1.10 3.23 -5.97
CA THR A 83 -2.44 2.64 -5.85
C THR A 83 -3.43 3.24 -6.83
N LYS A 84 -3.03 4.32 -7.53
CA LYS A 84 -3.80 5.04 -8.54
C LYS A 84 -2.85 5.48 -9.65
N CYS A 85 -3.24 5.28 -10.89
CA CYS A 85 -2.49 5.68 -12.08
C CYS A 85 -3.41 6.26 -13.14
N VAL A 86 -2.86 7.08 -14.03
CA VAL A 86 -3.54 7.55 -15.24
C VAL A 86 -3.56 6.44 -16.29
N ASP A 87 -2.42 5.80 -16.49
CA ASP A 87 -2.29 4.63 -17.36
C ASP A 87 -2.13 3.36 -16.51
N LYS A 88 -2.86 2.31 -16.86
CA LYS A 88 -2.79 1.03 -16.14
C LYS A 88 -1.45 0.33 -16.27
N SER A 89 -0.70 0.58 -17.34
CA SER A 89 0.67 0.09 -17.51
C SER A 89 1.63 0.63 -16.43
N ASP A 90 1.31 1.79 -15.84
CA ASP A 90 2.09 2.35 -14.75
C ASP A 90 2.06 1.49 -13.49
N PHE A 91 0.98 0.71 -13.26
CA PHE A 91 0.98 -0.24 -12.15
C PHE A 91 2.09 -1.27 -12.30
N GLU A 92 2.23 -1.86 -13.48
CA GLU A 92 3.28 -2.84 -13.76
C GLU A 92 4.66 -2.19 -13.67
N ARG A 93 4.83 -1.05 -14.32
CA ARG A 93 6.09 -0.31 -14.33
C ARG A 93 6.55 0.07 -12.93
N VAL A 94 5.66 0.66 -12.12
CA VAL A 94 6.04 1.21 -10.80
C VAL A 94 6.06 0.13 -9.71
N ASN A 95 5.02 -0.72 -9.62
CA ASN A 95 4.91 -1.66 -8.51
C ASN A 95 5.72 -2.94 -8.73
N TYR A 96 5.98 -3.34 -9.98
CA TYR A 96 6.74 -4.55 -10.29
C TYR A 96 8.13 -4.25 -10.81
N LEU A 97 8.26 -3.59 -11.98
CA LEU A 97 9.58 -3.44 -12.62
C LEU A 97 10.52 -2.59 -11.78
N GLN A 98 10.07 -1.49 -11.20
CA GLN A 98 10.90 -0.66 -10.33
C GLN A 98 11.30 -1.38 -9.04
N THR A 99 10.40 -2.17 -8.45
CA THR A 99 10.73 -3.03 -7.30
C THR A 99 11.78 -4.07 -7.69
N LYS A 100 11.63 -4.70 -8.86
CA LYS A 100 12.60 -5.65 -9.41
C LYS A 100 13.97 -4.99 -9.58
N TYR A 101 14.04 -3.84 -10.25
CA TYR A 101 15.31 -3.11 -10.44
C TYR A 101 15.99 -2.75 -9.13
N PHE A 102 15.20 -2.36 -8.12
CA PHE A 102 15.74 -2.08 -6.80
C PHE A 102 16.40 -3.29 -6.17
N ILE A 103 15.71 -4.43 -6.17
CA ILE A 103 16.22 -5.68 -5.61
C ILE A 103 17.46 -6.16 -6.37
N ASP A 104 17.45 -6.10 -7.72
CA ASP A 104 18.59 -6.49 -8.54
C ASP A 104 19.81 -5.63 -8.23
N THR A 105 19.61 -4.31 -8.13
CA THR A 105 20.69 -3.37 -7.78
C THR A 105 21.25 -3.65 -6.38
N LEU A 106 20.40 -3.95 -5.38
CA LEU A 106 20.87 -4.33 -4.04
C LEU A 106 21.72 -5.60 -4.07
N ARG A 107 21.34 -6.58 -4.90
CA ARG A 107 22.09 -7.83 -5.05
C ARG A 107 23.43 -7.59 -5.74
N GLU A 108 23.46 -6.87 -6.85
CA GLU A 108 24.66 -6.53 -7.60
C GLU A 108 25.67 -5.74 -6.76
N LEU A 109 25.18 -4.84 -5.91
CA LEU A 109 26.00 -4.05 -5.02
C LEU A 109 26.39 -4.75 -3.72
N ASN A 110 25.98 -6.00 -3.51
CA ASN A 110 26.14 -6.72 -2.23
C ASN A 110 25.55 -5.93 -1.04
N MET A 111 24.38 -5.33 -1.23
CA MET A 111 23.64 -4.56 -0.22
C MET A 111 22.37 -5.28 0.27
N ILE A 112 22.32 -6.62 0.16
CA ILE A 112 21.19 -7.39 0.68
C ILE A 112 21.10 -7.14 2.19
N PRO A 113 19.92 -6.69 2.70
CA PRO A 113 19.73 -6.43 4.13
C PRO A 113 19.61 -7.74 4.94
N LYS A 114 19.58 -7.65 6.26
CA LYS A 114 19.19 -8.78 7.13
C LYS A 114 17.75 -9.21 6.86
N GLN A 115 16.88 -8.23 6.54
CA GLN A 115 15.47 -8.47 6.22
C GLN A 115 14.97 -7.41 5.24
N PHE A 116 14.28 -7.85 4.18
CA PHE A 116 13.58 -7.00 3.21
C PHE A 116 12.08 -7.16 3.40
N ILE A 117 11.42 -6.13 3.92
CA ILE A 117 9.98 -6.12 4.20
C ILE A 117 9.25 -5.45 3.05
N PHE A 118 8.36 -6.19 2.39
CA PHE A 118 7.55 -5.71 1.28
C PHE A 118 6.11 -5.50 1.71
N ILE A 119 5.63 -4.26 1.61
CA ILE A 119 4.22 -3.95 1.83
C ILE A 119 3.45 -4.20 0.53
N SER A 120 2.76 -5.33 0.51
CA SER A 120 1.90 -5.77 -0.58
C SER A 120 0.43 -5.37 -0.32
N THR A 121 -0.53 -6.21 -0.66
CA THR A 121 -1.97 -5.96 -0.53
C THR A 121 -2.76 -7.26 -0.59
N LEU A 122 -3.93 -7.32 0.07
CA LEU A 122 -4.88 -8.41 -0.12
C LEU A 122 -5.45 -8.47 -1.55
N SER A 123 -5.39 -7.38 -2.31
CA SER A 123 -5.88 -7.33 -3.70
C SER A 123 -5.16 -8.29 -4.66
N VAL A 124 -4.10 -8.96 -4.25
CA VAL A 124 -3.45 -10.04 -5.01
C VAL A 124 -4.35 -11.26 -5.15
N PHE A 125 -5.37 -11.42 -4.30
CA PHE A 125 -6.28 -12.57 -4.37
C PHE A 125 -7.47 -12.35 -5.30
N GLY A 126 -7.94 -11.12 -5.46
CA GLY A 126 -9.20 -10.87 -6.16
C GLY A 126 -10.40 -11.59 -5.51
N PRO A 127 -11.48 -11.84 -6.26
CA PRO A 127 -12.75 -12.34 -5.71
C PRO A 127 -12.83 -13.87 -5.66
N ILE A 128 -11.92 -14.54 -5.01
CA ILE A 128 -11.82 -16.01 -5.05
C ILE A 128 -12.91 -16.75 -4.25
N ARG A 129 -13.59 -16.06 -3.31
CA ARG A 129 -14.62 -16.66 -2.43
C ARG A 129 -15.91 -15.84 -2.33
N GLU A 130 -16.27 -15.09 -3.38
CA GLU A 130 -17.44 -14.21 -3.43
C GLU A 130 -18.78 -14.91 -3.12
N LYS A 131 -18.91 -16.21 -3.40
CA LYS A 131 -20.19 -16.93 -3.22
C LYS A 131 -20.32 -17.53 -1.82
N THR A 132 -19.22 -17.96 -1.22
CA THR A 132 -19.22 -18.66 0.06
C THR A 132 -18.99 -17.75 1.25
N TYR A 133 -18.35 -16.58 1.03
CA TYR A 133 -17.91 -15.66 2.09
C TYR A 133 -17.00 -16.33 3.14
N THR A 134 -16.36 -17.42 2.80
CA THR A 134 -15.38 -18.06 3.67
C THR A 134 -14.09 -17.24 3.70
N PRO A 135 -13.40 -17.15 4.84
CA PRO A 135 -12.14 -16.41 4.92
C PRO A 135 -11.10 -16.91 3.91
N ILE A 136 -10.33 -15.98 3.37
CA ILE A 136 -9.15 -16.24 2.57
C ILE A 136 -7.98 -16.51 3.52
N THR A 137 -7.13 -17.47 3.18
CA THR A 137 -5.93 -17.82 3.94
C THR A 137 -4.68 -17.62 3.10
N GLU A 138 -3.51 -17.60 3.73
CA GLU A 138 -2.22 -17.48 3.03
C GLU A 138 -1.91 -18.66 2.09
N GLU A 139 -2.58 -19.79 2.29
CA GLU A 139 -2.45 -21.00 1.47
C GLU A 139 -3.29 -20.95 0.18
N ASP A 140 -4.25 -20.04 0.11
CA ASP A 140 -5.07 -19.87 -1.10
C ASP A 140 -4.22 -19.32 -2.26
N THR A 141 -4.55 -19.74 -3.47
CA THR A 141 -3.86 -19.28 -4.68
C THR A 141 -4.29 -17.86 -5.05
N PRO A 142 -3.38 -16.90 -5.14
CA PRO A 142 -3.68 -15.55 -5.58
C PRO A 142 -4.22 -15.52 -7.02
N MET A 143 -5.35 -14.80 -7.23
CA MET A 143 -6.01 -14.63 -8.54
C MET A 143 -6.47 -13.18 -8.72
N PRO A 144 -5.54 -12.22 -8.91
CA PRO A 144 -5.90 -10.81 -9.01
C PRO A 144 -6.74 -10.52 -10.25
N ASN A 145 -7.76 -9.68 -10.09
CA ASN A 145 -8.62 -9.21 -11.17
C ASN A 145 -8.45 -7.72 -11.50
N THR A 146 -7.47 -7.07 -10.87
CA THR A 146 -7.12 -5.66 -11.12
C THR A 146 -5.66 -5.55 -11.56
N ALA A 147 -5.33 -4.49 -12.33
CA ALA A 147 -3.96 -4.22 -12.74
C ALA A 147 -3.05 -3.95 -11.53
N TYR A 148 -3.57 -3.27 -10.50
CA TYR A 148 -2.89 -3.07 -9.23
C TYR A 148 -2.55 -4.39 -8.53
N GLY A 149 -3.54 -5.25 -8.29
CA GLY A 149 -3.33 -6.54 -7.63
C GLY A 149 -2.34 -7.41 -8.40
N LEU A 150 -2.46 -7.46 -9.75
CA LEU A 150 -1.54 -8.21 -10.61
C LEU A 150 -0.11 -7.69 -10.50
N SER A 151 0.10 -6.37 -10.50
CA SER A 151 1.43 -5.77 -10.39
C SER A 151 2.11 -6.08 -9.04
N LYS A 152 1.35 -6.07 -7.95
CA LYS A 152 1.86 -6.43 -6.62
C LYS A 152 2.17 -7.92 -6.54
N LEU A 153 1.32 -8.79 -7.11
CA LEU A 153 1.57 -10.24 -7.16
C LEU A 153 2.85 -10.55 -7.95
N LYS A 154 3.08 -9.91 -9.10
CA LYS A 154 4.32 -10.09 -9.87
C LYS A 154 5.56 -9.76 -9.03
N ALA A 155 5.50 -8.70 -8.23
CA ALA A 155 6.61 -8.34 -7.33
C ALA A 155 6.80 -9.37 -6.20
N GLU A 156 5.73 -9.91 -5.63
CA GLU A 156 5.81 -10.98 -4.64
C GLU A 156 6.46 -12.26 -5.20
N ILE A 157 5.99 -12.70 -6.37
CA ILE A 157 6.53 -13.88 -7.07
C ILE A 157 8.02 -13.67 -7.36
N TYR A 158 8.41 -12.47 -7.78
CA TYR A 158 9.81 -12.15 -8.03
C TYR A 158 10.66 -12.26 -6.75
N LEU A 159 10.21 -11.66 -5.64
CA LEU A 159 10.89 -11.78 -4.35
C LEU A 159 11.06 -13.24 -3.93
N GLN A 160 10.01 -14.04 -4.05
CA GLN A 160 9.98 -15.46 -3.67
C GLN A 160 10.85 -16.32 -4.59
N SER A 161 11.07 -15.91 -5.83
CA SER A 161 11.89 -16.64 -6.79
C SER A 161 13.40 -16.52 -6.56
N ILE A 162 13.86 -15.61 -5.69
CA ILE A 162 15.28 -15.36 -5.45
C ILE A 162 15.78 -16.27 -4.31
N PRO A 163 16.65 -17.24 -4.59
CA PRO A 163 17.16 -18.12 -3.55
C PRO A 163 17.88 -17.36 -2.43
N GLY A 164 17.52 -17.65 -1.18
CA GLY A 164 18.18 -17.08 -0.01
C GLY A 164 17.91 -15.58 0.24
N PHE A 165 17.03 -14.95 -0.53
CA PHE A 165 16.66 -13.54 -0.29
C PHE A 165 15.77 -13.43 0.96
N PRO A 166 16.13 -12.61 1.96
CA PRO A 166 15.47 -12.57 3.26
C PRO A 166 14.20 -11.70 3.24
N TYR A 167 13.18 -12.11 2.49
CA TYR A 167 11.94 -11.34 2.36
C TYR A 167 10.94 -11.61 3.49
N VAL A 168 10.12 -10.59 3.80
CA VAL A 168 8.84 -10.72 4.49
C VAL A 168 7.80 -9.93 3.69
N ILE A 169 6.69 -10.56 3.38
CA ILE A 169 5.61 -9.94 2.62
C ILE A 169 4.40 -9.74 3.54
N TYR A 170 3.96 -8.50 3.68
CA TYR A 170 2.71 -8.19 4.36
C TYR A 170 1.63 -7.81 3.35
N ARG A 171 0.46 -8.43 3.46
CA ARG A 171 -0.72 -8.22 2.62
C ARG A 171 -1.82 -7.57 3.46
N PRO A 172 -1.77 -6.25 3.68
CA PRO A 172 -2.82 -5.56 4.42
C PRO A 172 -4.15 -5.58 3.65
N THR A 173 -5.24 -5.58 4.40
CA THR A 173 -6.61 -5.35 3.96
C THR A 173 -6.84 -3.86 3.71
N GLY A 174 -8.06 -3.34 3.85
CA GLY A 174 -8.33 -1.90 3.76
C GLY A 174 -7.66 -1.14 4.89
N VAL A 175 -6.59 -0.39 4.57
CA VAL A 175 -5.81 0.33 5.58
C VAL A 175 -6.47 1.67 5.89
N TYR A 176 -6.79 1.92 7.16
CA TYR A 176 -7.36 3.18 7.62
C TYR A 176 -6.50 3.83 8.72
N GLY A 177 -6.71 5.12 8.92
CA GLY A 177 -6.04 5.88 9.96
C GLY A 177 -5.75 7.33 9.56
N PRO A 178 -5.08 8.12 10.42
CA PRO A 178 -4.66 9.48 10.09
C PRO A 178 -3.80 9.50 8.82
N ARG A 179 -3.90 10.57 8.01
CA ARG A 179 -3.21 10.75 6.71
C ARG A 179 -3.81 9.93 5.56
N GLU A 180 -4.78 9.03 5.81
CA GLU A 180 -5.48 8.31 4.76
C GLU A 180 -6.53 9.22 4.11
N LYS A 181 -6.58 9.23 2.77
CA LYS A 181 -7.38 10.23 2.03
C LYS A 181 -8.76 9.72 1.61
N ASP A 182 -8.91 8.45 1.27
CA ASP A 182 -10.15 7.91 0.71
C ASP A 182 -11.24 7.77 1.80
N TYR A 183 -10.90 7.21 2.97
CA TYR A 183 -11.82 7.12 4.11
C TYR A 183 -12.09 8.49 4.74
N PHE A 184 -11.11 9.41 4.69
CA PHE A 184 -11.33 10.80 5.09
C PHE A 184 -12.39 11.48 4.22
N LEU A 185 -12.38 11.27 2.89
CA LEU A 185 -13.41 11.79 1.99
C LEU A 185 -14.78 11.22 2.32
N MET A 186 -14.87 9.94 2.68
CA MET A 186 -16.11 9.33 3.16
C MET A 186 -16.62 9.99 4.44
N ALA A 187 -15.75 10.18 5.44
CA ALA A 187 -16.11 10.88 6.68
C ALA A 187 -16.57 12.32 6.42
N LYS A 188 -15.90 13.03 5.50
CA LYS A 188 -16.30 14.37 5.07
C LYS A 188 -17.69 14.37 4.41
N SER A 189 -18.00 13.40 3.57
CA SER A 189 -19.30 13.25 2.93
C SER A 189 -20.41 13.00 3.98
N ILE A 190 -20.17 12.12 4.95
CA ILE A 190 -21.09 11.86 6.06
C ILE A 190 -21.34 13.13 6.89
N ARG A 191 -20.28 13.89 7.20
CA ARG A 191 -20.39 15.19 7.87
C ARG A 191 -21.21 16.20 7.07
N GLN A 192 -21.19 16.11 5.73
CA GLN A 192 -21.99 16.89 4.79
C GLN A 192 -23.37 16.26 4.52
N HIS A 193 -23.86 15.42 5.44
CA HIS A 193 -25.17 14.80 5.39
C HIS A 193 -25.40 13.81 4.24
N THR A 194 -24.33 13.26 3.63
CA THR A 194 -24.47 12.33 2.51
C THR A 194 -23.65 11.07 2.74
N ASP A 195 -24.30 9.91 2.69
CA ASP A 195 -23.66 8.58 2.79
C ASP A 195 -23.89 7.79 1.50
N PHE A 196 -22.81 7.56 0.76
CA PHE A 196 -22.85 6.82 -0.50
C PHE A 196 -22.49 5.36 -0.30
N SER A 197 -23.30 4.46 -0.82
CA SER A 197 -23.02 3.04 -0.89
C SER A 197 -23.20 2.51 -2.31
N VAL A 198 -22.48 1.45 -2.64
CA VAL A 198 -22.45 0.87 -3.99
C VAL A 198 -23.17 -0.48 -3.99
N GLY A 199 -24.03 -0.69 -5.00
CA GLY A 199 -24.69 -1.96 -5.23
C GLY A 199 -25.74 -2.33 -4.17
N PHE A 200 -26.37 -3.47 -4.38
CA PHE A 200 -27.43 -4.00 -3.51
C PHE A 200 -27.08 -5.36 -2.90
N ARG A 201 -25.95 -5.95 -3.33
CA ARG A 201 -25.48 -7.23 -2.81
C ARG A 201 -24.76 -7.04 -1.47
N ARG A 202 -24.67 -8.10 -0.71
CA ARG A 202 -23.83 -8.16 0.49
C ARG A 202 -22.38 -7.96 0.08
N GLN A 203 -21.68 -7.11 0.80
CA GLN A 203 -20.23 -6.93 0.70
C GLN A 203 -19.67 -7.04 2.12
N ASP A 204 -18.72 -7.93 2.26
CA ASP A 204 -17.98 -8.12 3.50
C ASP A 204 -16.61 -7.48 3.33
N LEU A 205 -16.26 -6.56 4.21
CA LEU A 205 -15.04 -5.78 4.19
C LEU A 205 -14.18 -6.11 5.41
N THR A 206 -12.89 -6.07 5.24
CA THR A 206 -11.92 -6.21 6.31
C THR A 206 -10.99 -5.02 6.33
N PHE A 207 -10.60 -4.59 7.51
CA PHE A 207 -9.77 -3.41 7.71
C PHE A 207 -8.56 -3.71 8.59
N VAL A 208 -7.57 -2.83 8.53
CA VAL A 208 -6.44 -2.81 9.44
C VAL A 208 -6.06 -1.35 9.75
N TYR A 209 -5.81 -1.06 11.01
CA TYR A 209 -5.34 0.27 11.39
C TYR A 209 -3.86 0.43 11.02
N VAL A 210 -3.48 1.59 10.51
CA VAL A 210 -2.12 1.83 10.02
C VAL A 210 -1.04 1.54 11.06
N LYS A 211 -1.29 1.86 12.34
CA LYS A 211 -0.32 1.59 13.40
C LYS A 211 -0.17 0.09 13.71
N ASP A 212 -1.17 -0.73 13.42
CA ASP A 212 -1.06 -2.19 13.58
C ASP A 212 -0.16 -2.78 12.49
N ILE A 213 -0.22 -2.24 11.26
CA ILE A 213 0.76 -2.58 10.21
C ILE A 213 2.18 -2.24 10.68
N VAL A 214 2.36 -1.04 11.24
CA VAL A 214 3.66 -0.60 11.75
C VAL A 214 4.16 -1.55 12.85
N GLN A 215 3.30 -1.92 13.81
CA GLN A 215 3.66 -2.90 14.84
C GLN A 215 4.02 -4.27 14.25
N ALA A 216 3.27 -4.76 13.26
CA ALA A 216 3.57 -6.02 12.58
C ALA A 216 4.95 -5.99 11.89
N VAL A 217 5.30 -4.88 11.24
CA VAL A 217 6.61 -4.68 10.61
C VAL A 217 7.74 -4.82 11.63
N PHE A 218 7.67 -4.10 12.75
CA PHE A 218 8.72 -4.15 13.76
C PHE A 218 8.73 -5.46 14.56
N LEU A 219 7.58 -6.08 14.78
CA LEU A 219 7.51 -7.43 15.34
C LEU A 219 8.22 -8.45 14.44
N GLY A 220 8.05 -8.33 13.12
CA GLY A 220 8.76 -9.15 12.14
C GLY A 220 10.28 -8.97 12.22
N ILE A 221 10.77 -7.75 12.47
CA ILE A 221 12.18 -7.45 12.68
C ILE A 221 12.66 -8.09 14.01
N GLU A 222 11.97 -7.85 15.11
CA GLU A 222 12.30 -8.39 16.42
C GLU A 222 12.35 -9.92 16.45
N LYS A 223 11.42 -10.57 15.74
CA LYS A 223 11.35 -12.03 15.64
C LYS A 223 12.24 -12.62 14.54
N GLN A 224 12.99 -11.78 13.82
CA GLN A 224 13.87 -12.19 12.73
C GLN A 224 13.16 -13.09 11.68
N VAL A 225 11.91 -12.73 11.37
CA VAL A 225 11.09 -13.49 10.41
C VAL A 225 11.74 -13.44 9.02
N SER A 226 11.79 -14.57 8.31
CA SER A 226 12.31 -14.63 6.95
C SER A 226 11.49 -15.57 6.08
N CYS A 227 11.40 -15.28 4.79
CA CYS A 227 10.73 -16.11 3.78
C CYS A 227 9.27 -16.43 4.16
N ARG A 228 8.54 -15.43 4.67
CA ARG A 228 7.15 -15.58 5.10
C ARG A 228 6.25 -14.49 4.48
N THR A 229 4.98 -14.84 4.35
CA THR A 229 3.91 -13.95 3.88
C THR A 229 2.78 -13.97 4.90
N TYR A 230 2.23 -12.80 5.23
CA TYR A 230 1.17 -12.65 6.23
C TYR A 230 0.07 -11.73 5.74
N PHE A 231 -1.18 -12.05 6.05
CA PHE A 231 -2.28 -11.10 6.00
C PHE A 231 -2.26 -10.20 7.22
N LEU A 232 -2.64 -8.94 7.00
CA LEU A 232 -2.82 -7.99 8.08
C LEU A 232 -4.26 -7.48 8.07
N ALA A 233 -5.01 -7.84 9.10
CA ALA A 233 -6.39 -7.43 9.34
C ALA A 233 -6.61 -7.26 10.84
N ASP A 234 -7.69 -6.59 11.24
CA ASP A 234 -8.09 -6.46 12.64
C ASP A 234 -8.84 -7.71 13.18
N GLY A 235 -8.95 -8.76 12.36
CA GLY A 235 -9.63 -10.01 12.70
C GLY A 235 -11.16 -9.94 12.62
N LYS A 236 -11.73 -8.82 12.16
CA LYS A 236 -13.18 -8.63 12.07
C LYS A 236 -13.64 -8.51 10.62
N VAL A 237 -14.88 -8.92 10.39
CA VAL A 237 -15.56 -8.74 9.10
C VAL A 237 -16.67 -7.71 9.27
N TYR A 238 -16.66 -6.70 8.41
CA TYR A 238 -17.62 -5.60 8.44
C TYR A 238 -18.50 -5.66 7.19
N ARG A 239 -19.80 -5.51 7.38
CA ARG A 239 -20.69 -5.25 6.25
C ARG A 239 -20.42 -3.86 5.68
N SER A 240 -20.62 -3.67 4.39
CA SER A 240 -20.30 -2.42 3.68
C SER A 240 -20.78 -1.13 4.35
N ARG A 241 -21.88 -1.20 5.13
CA ARG A 241 -22.42 -0.05 5.89
C ARG A 241 -21.85 0.10 7.29
N ALA A 242 -21.32 -0.98 7.87
CA ALA A 242 -20.85 -0.92 9.26
C ALA A 242 -19.78 0.15 9.46
N PHE A 243 -18.91 0.34 8.47
CA PHE A 243 -17.86 1.35 8.54
C PHE A 243 -18.43 2.78 8.46
N SER A 244 -19.41 3.04 7.58
CA SER A 244 -20.06 4.35 7.53
C SER A 244 -20.90 4.64 8.77
N ASP A 245 -21.56 3.62 9.33
CA ASP A 245 -22.32 3.74 10.58
C ASP A 245 -21.41 4.04 11.78
N LEU A 246 -20.20 3.44 11.84
CA LEU A 246 -19.19 3.77 12.85
C LEU A 246 -18.74 5.22 12.72
N ILE A 247 -18.37 5.66 11.51
CA ILE A 247 -17.98 7.06 11.26
C ILE A 247 -19.12 8.01 11.66
N ARG A 248 -20.35 7.70 11.29
CA ARG A 248 -21.52 8.50 11.66
C ARG A 248 -21.69 8.61 13.16
N LYS A 249 -21.52 7.51 13.89
CA LYS A 249 -21.59 7.47 15.36
C LYS A 249 -20.54 8.39 15.99
N GLU A 250 -19.30 8.30 15.54
CA GLU A 250 -18.21 9.13 16.04
C GLU A 250 -18.37 10.63 15.70
N LEU A 251 -19.10 10.95 14.63
CA LEU A 251 -19.47 12.32 14.27
C LEU A 251 -20.71 12.86 15.03
N GLY A 252 -21.21 12.16 16.04
CA GLY A 252 -22.37 12.58 16.84
C GLY A 252 -23.71 12.26 16.19
N ASN A 253 -23.77 11.23 15.35
CA ASN A 253 -24.99 10.78 14.66
C ASN A 253 -25.70 11.86 13.83
N PRO A 254 -25.01 12.60 12.94
CA PRO A 254 -25.67 13.57 12.09
C PRO A 254 -26.78 12.90 11.26
N PHE A 255 -27.80 13.67 10.90
CA PHE A 255 -28.77 13.24 9.89
C PHE A 255 -28.03 13.04 8.57
N VAL A 256 -28.23 11.89 7.89
CA VAL A 256 -27.61 11.59 6.60
C VAL A 256 -28.61 11.03 5.61
N ILE A 257 -28.55 11.53 4.38
CA ILE A 257 -29.27 11.00 3.23
C ILE A 257 -28.43 9.84 2.68
N ARG A 258 -28.97 8.63 2.73
CA ARG A 258 -28.30 7.42 2.24
C ARG A 258 -28.62 7.18 0.79
N LEU A 259 -27.62 7.35 -0.07
CA LEU A 259 -27.73 7.14 -1.51
C LEU A 259 -27.09 5.81 -1.90
N ARG A 260 -27.83 4.97 -2.63
CA ARG A 260 -27.30 3.76 -3.23
C ARG A 260 -27.09 3.97 -4.72
N CYS A 261 -25.86 3.78 -5.18
CA CYS A 261 -25.54 3.84 -6.59
C CYS A 261 -25.68 2.44 -7.22
N PRO A 262 -26.60 2.23 -8.18
CA PRO A 262 -26.66 1.01 -8.95
C PRO A 262 -25.35 0.76 -9.68
N LEU A 263 -24.92 -0.51 -9.76
CA LEU A 263 -23.65 -0.90 -10.40
C LEU A 263 -23.55 -0.45 -11.87
N ILE A 264 -24.67 -0.40 -12.59
CA ILE A 264 -24.70 0.08 -13.99
C ILE A 264 -24.31 1.55 -14.07
N ILE A 265 -24.90 2.39 -13.21
CA ILE A 265 -24.58 3.83 -13.15
C ILE A 265 -23.12 4.01 -12.73
N LEU A 266 -22.67 3.28 -11.71
CA LEU A 266 -21.28 3.32 -11.28
C LEU A 266 -20.31 2.96 -12.41
N LYS A 267 -20.64 1.95 -13.23
CA LYS A 267 -19.82 1.55 -14.39
C LYS A 267 -19.69 2.69 -15.40
N VAL A 268 -20.81 3.32 -15.79
CA VAL A 268 -20.81 4.43 -16.74
C VAL A 268 -20.01 5.62 -16.19
N VAL A 269 -20.28 6.00 -14.93
CA VAL A 269 -19.57 7.10 -14.28
C VAL A 269 -18.08 6.81 -14.16
N SER A 270 -17.68 5.57 -13.84
CA SER A 270 -16.27 5.17 -13.78
C SER A 270 -15.57 5.30 -15.12
N LEU A 271 -16.22 4.87 -16.22
CA LEU A 271 -15.66 4.99 -17.56
C LEU A 271 -15.52 6.44 -18.01
N LEU A 272 -16.54 7.26 -17.74
CA LEU A 272 -16.49 8.70 -18.04
C LEU A 272 -15.43 9.41 -17.23
N ALA A 273 -15.34 9.12 -15.93
CA ALA A 273 -14.34 9.70 -15.04
C ALA A 273 -12.91 9.30 -15.46
N GLU A 274 -12.70 8.04 -15.86
CA GLU A 274 -11.42 7.55 -16.38
C GLU A 274 -11.06 8.26 -17.70
N TYR A 275 -12.02 8.42 -18.64
CA TYR A 275 -11.83 9.13 -19.89
C TYR A 275 -11.45 10.61 -19.69
N TRP A 276 -12.17 11.33 -18.82
CA TRP A 276 -11.87 12.74 -18.52
C TRP A 276 -10.56 12.92 -17.76
N ALA A 277 -10.26 12.03 -16.83
CA ALA A 277 -8.98 12.04 -16.10
C ALA A 277 -7.80 11.83 -17.05
N LYS A 278 -7.92 10.88 -17.98
CA LYS A 278 -6.90 10.62 -19.01
C LYS A 278 -6.68 11.85 -19.90
N ARG A 279 -7.77 12.52 -20.33
CA ARG A 279 -7.66 13.76 -21.13
C ARG A 279 -6.97 14.90 -20.38
N ARG A 280 -7.16 14.98 -19.04
CA ARG A 280 -6.57 16.03 -18.20
C ARG A 280 -5.22 15.62 -17.61
N ASN A 281 -4.69 14.45 -17.97
CA ASN A 281 -3.48 13.86 -17.39
C ASN A 281 -3.50 13.82 -15.85
N THR A 282 -4.66 13.51 -15.27
CA THR A 282 -4.88 13.41 -13.81
C THR A 282 -5.35 12.02 -13.44
N THR A 283 -5.15 11.62 -12.18
CA THR A 283 -5.66 10.34 -11.68
C THR A 283 -7.13 10.45 -11.27
N SER A 284 -7.96 9.49 -11.70
CA SER A 284 -9.35 9.40 -11.23
C SER A 284 -9.44 8.58 -9.95
N THR A 285 -10.19 9.08 -8.97
CA THR A 285 -10.53 8.32 -7.76
C THR A 285 -11.50 7.17 -8.08
N LEU A 286 -12.31 7.34 -9.13
CA LEU A 286 -13.24 6.33 -9.62
C LEU A 286 -12.81 5.92 -11.02
N ASN A 287 -12.37 4.66 -11.18
CA ASN A 287 -11.92 4.08 -12.43
C ASN A 287 -12.46 2.64 -12.57
N SER A 288 -12.20 2.01 -13.70
CA SER A 288 -12.68 0.67 -13.99
C SER A 288 -12.15 -0.41 -13.02
N ASP A 289 -10.96 -0.26 -12.46
CA ASP A 289 -10.42 -1.17 -11.45
C ASP A 289 -11.12 -0.97 -10.10
N LYS A 290 -11.35 0.29 -9.70
CA LYS A 290 -12.14 0.60 -8.49
C LYS A 290 -13.58 0.08 -8.62
N TYR A 291 -14.19 0.20 -9.82
CA TYR A 291 -15.48 -0.41 -10.12
C TYR A 291 -15.47 -1.93 -9.92
N ARG A 292 -14.41 -2.63 -10.39
CA ARG A 292 -14.29 -4.09 -10.21
C ARG A 292 -14.20 -4.48 -8.73
N ILE A 293 -13.44 -3.74 -7.93
CA ILE A 293 -13.34 -3.94 -6.48
C ILE A 293 -14.70 -3.69 -5.82
N MET A 294 -15.40 -2.62 -6.18
CA MET A 294 -16.69 -2.25 -5.59
C MET A 294 -17.86 -3.14 -6.03
N LYS A 295 -17.70 -3.90 -7.12
CA LYS A 295 -18.70 -4.87 -7.59
C LYS A 295 -18.65 -6.16 -6.78
N GLN A 296 -17.52 -6.47 -6.19
CA GLN A 296 -17.28 -7.63 -5.33
C GLN A 296 -17.86 -7.38 -3.94
#